data_313d43de832775c0bb1c63b186851d87
#
_entry.id   313d43de832775c0bb1c63b186851d87
#
_cell.length_a   1.000
_cell.length_b   1.000
_cell.length_c   1.000
_cell.angle_alpha   90.00
_cell.angle_beta   90.00
_cell.angle_gamma   90.00
#
_symmetry.space_group_name_H-M   'P 1'
#
loop_
_entity.id
_entity.type
_entity.pdbx_description
1 polymer ?
#
loop_
_entity_poly.entity_id
_entity_poly.type
_entity_poly.pdbx_seq_one_letter_code
_entity_poly.pdbx_strand_id
1 'polypeptide(L)'
;MENVLKLDRVEQYNDLVHYPTLHPLVSVIDFSEVRPIRSSLRSFGVYAIFLKDVKCGDMIYGRQTYDYQEGTLVCLAPGQVFGAKDDGQLRQPKGWALLFHPDLLRGTQLGRNIRNYTFFSYEVREALHLSEQERRTILDCLHNIRHELQHAIDRHSRTL
;
A
#
# COMPACT_ATOMS: atom_id res chain seq x y z
N MET A 1 15.15 -11.26 -18.13
CA MET A 1 14.26 -11.75 -17.07
C MET A 1 14.04 -10.68 -16.02
N GLU A 2 12.82 -10.33 -15.80
CA GLU A 2 12.50 -9.28 -14.84
C GLU A 2 12.53 -9.85 -13.43
N ASN A 3 13.25 -9.16 -12.53
CA ASN A 3 13.27 -9.53 -11.14
C ASN A 3 12.04 -8.96 -10.44
N VAL A 4 11.26 -9.84 -9.84
CA VAL A 4 10.10 -9.46 -9.04
C VAL A 4 10.47 -9.65 -7.57
N LEU A 5 10.41 -8.56 -6.80
CA LEU A 5 10.68 -8.62 -5.36
C LEU A 5 9.47 -9.20 -4.65
N LYS A 6 9.72 -10.15 -3.75
CA LYS A 6 8.66 -10.71 -2.91
C LYS A 6 8.57 -9.95 -1.60
N LEU A 7 7.41 -9.42 -1.31
CA LEU A 7 7.16 -8.65 -0.10
C LEU A 7 6.06 -9.35 0.70
N ASP A 8 6.47 -10.33 1.49
CA ASP A 8 5.55 -11.19 2.25
C ASP A 8 5.23 -10.63 3.63
N ARG A 9 5.99 -9.64 4.08
CA ARG A 9 5.80 -9.02 5.38
C ARG A 9 5.82 -7.50 5.23
N VAL A 10 5.12 -6.84 6.13
CA VAL A 10 5.04 -5.38 6.14
C VAL A 10 6.43 -4.75 6.28
N GLU A 11 7.28 -5.30 7.13
CA GLU A 11 8.63 -4.76 7.35
C GLU A 11 9.49 -4.78 6.09
N GLN A 12 9.28 -5.75 5.20
CA GLN A 12 10.05 -5.85 3.96
C GLN A 12 9.77 -4.65 3.05
N TYR A 13 8.51 -4.23 2.97
CA TYR A 13 8.18 -3.04 2.21
C TYR A 13 8.74 -1.78 2.88
N ASN A 14 8.61 -1.69 4.20
CA ASN A 14 9.14 -0.54 4.93
C ASN A 14 10.65 -0.41 4.72
N ASP A 15 11.39 -1.52 4.77
CA ASP A 15 12.83 -1.51 4.52
C ASP A 15 13.16 -1.04 3.10
N LEU A 16 12.36 -1.45 2.13
CA LEU A 16 12.53 -1.06 0.74
C LEU A 16 12.44 0.46 0.56
N VAL A 17 11.56 1.11 1.29
CA VAL A 17 11.35 2.56 1.21
C VAL A 17 12.04 3.32 2.35
N HIS A 18 12.81 2.63 3.17
CA HIS A 18 13.56 3.22 4.30
C HIS A 18 12.65 3.90 5.31
N TYR A 19 11.58 3.23 5.67
CA TYR A 19 10.59 3.72 6.63
C TYR A 19 10.59 2.84 7.89
N PRO A 20 10.48 3.42 9.10
CA PRO A 20 10.51 2.61 10.30
C PRO A 20 9.27 1.72 10.44
N THR A 21 9.48 0.50 10.95
CA THR A 21 8.39 -0.44 11.21
C THR A 21 7.92 -0.26 12.65
N LEU A 22 6.70 0.22 12.81
CA LEU A 22 6.10 0.47 14.13
C LEU A 22 5.28 -0.72 14.63
N HIS A 23 4.80 -1.54 13.72
CA HIS A 23 3.98 -2.70 14.04
C HIS A 23 4.27 -3.80 13.03
N PRO A 24 4.35 -5.06 13.44
CA PRO A 24 4.72 -6.14 12.52
C PRO A 24 3.66 -6.47 11.48
N LEU A 25 2.39 -6.12 11.72
CA LEU A 25 1.29 -6.53 10.86
C LEU A 25 0.62 -5.39 10.10
N VAL A 26 0.96 -4.15 10.39
CA VAL A 26 0.33 -3.01 9.70
C VAL A 26 1.31 -1.84 9.63
N SER A 27 1.26 -1.12 8.51
CA SER A 27 2.07 0.09 8.31
C SER A 27 1.29 1.13 7.53
N VAL A 28 1.42 2.40 7.94
CA VAL A 28 0.94 3.55 7.18
C VAL A 28 2.15 4.39 6.83
N ILE A 29 2.32 4.66 5.54
CA ILE A 29 3.48 5.38 5.03
C ILE A 29 3.02 6.66 4.35
N ASP A 30 3.58 7.79 4.80
CA ASP A 30 3.49 9.06 4.09
C ASP A 30 4.72 9.16 3.19
N PHE A 31 4.51 9.10 1.88
CA PHE A 31 5.64 9.09 0.95
C PHE A 31 6.39 10.42 0.91
N SER A 32 5.85 11.48 1.47
CA SER A 32 6.60 12.74 1.61
C SER A 32 7.77 12.61 2.59
N GLU A 33 7.72 11.59 3.45
CA GLU A 33 8.76 11.32 4.45
C GLU A 33 9.78 10.28 3.97
N VAL A 34 9.65 9.81 2.74
CA VAL A 34 10.46 8.74 2.17
C VAL A 34 11.45 9.34 1.17
N ARG A 35 12.65 8.76 1.09
CA ARG A 35 13.65 9.18 0.11
C ARG A 35 13.26 8.69 -1.28
N PRO A 36 13.80 9.33 -2.34
CA PRO A 36 13.60 8.80 -3.70
C PRO A 36 14.04 7.35 -3.80
N ILE A 37 13.28 6.54 -4.53
CA ILE A 37 13.53 5.12 -4.69
C ILE A 37 13.52 4.74 -6.17
N ARG A 38 14.14 3.60 -6.48
CA ARG A 38 14.10 3.03 -7.82
C ARG A 38 12.82 2.24 -7.98
N SER A 39 12.26 2.29 -9.18
CA SER A 39 11.09 1.48 -9.51
C SER A 39 11.45 0.00 -9.53
N SER A 40 10.50 -0.84 -9.18
CA SER A 40 10.64 -2.29 -9.28
C SER A 40 9.28 -2.94 -9.37
N LEU A 41 9.25 -4.15 -9.91
CA LEU A 41 8.07 -5.00 -9.85
C LEU A 41 8.09 -5.75 -8.54
N ARG A 42 6.96 -5.78 -7.86
CA ARG A 42 6.84 -6.36 -6.51
C ARG A 42 5.66 -7.29 -6.46
N SER A 43 5.87 -8.46 -5.87
CA SER A 43 4.81 -9.41 -5.57
C SER A 43 4.44 -9.23 -4.10
N PHE A 44 3.20 -8.84 -3.84
CA PHE A 44 2.75 -8.56 -2.48
C PHE A 44 2.13 -9.80 -1.85
N GLY A 45 2.67 -10.23 -0.72
CA GLY A 45 2.07 -11.25 0.13
C GLY A 45 1.20 -10.66 1.24
N VAL A 46 1.03 -9.35 1.23
CA VAL A 46 0.20 -8.59 2.16
C VAL A 46 -0.82 -7.78 1.38
N TYR A 47 -1.87 -7.32 2.06
CA TYR A 47 -2.78 -6.35 1.48
C TYR A 47 -2.09 -5.00 1.42
N ALA A 48 -2.33 -4.27 0.34
CA ALA A 48 -1.79 -2.93 0.18
C ALA A 48 -2.82 -2.01 -0.46
N ILE A 49 -2.91 -0.81 0.07
CA ILE A 49 -3.76 0.25 -0.48
C ILE A 49 -2.86 1.45 -0.71
N PHE A 50 -2.78 1.89 -1.97
CA PHE A 50 -1.98 3.05 -2.33
C PHE A 50 -2.90 4.18 -2.77
N LEU A 51 -2.78 5.32 -2.10
CA LEU A 51 -3.43 6.56 -2.53
C LEU A 51 -2.36 7.43 -3.18
N LYS A 52 -2.51 7.74 -4.45
CA LYS A 52 -1.55 8.54 -5.20
C LYS A 52 -2.07 9.95 -5.46
N ASP A 53 -1.22 10.91 -5.22
CA ASP A 53 -1.55 12.33 -5.36
C ASP A 53 -0.90 12.96 -6.58
N VAL A 54 -0.14 12.18 -7.37
CA VAL A 54 0.53 12.71 -8.54
C VAL A 54 0.62 11.63 -9.61
N LYS A 55 0.64 12.06 -10.86
CA LYS A 55 0.83 11.16 -11.98
C LYS A 55 2.26 10.60 -11.95
N CYS A 56 2.38 9.29 -11.93
CA CYS A 56 3.66 8.59 -11.85
C CYS A 56 4.03 7.86 -13.15
N GLY A 57 3.25 8.04 -14.21
CA GLY A 57 3.42 7.32 -15.46
C GLY A 57 2.75 5.95 -15.41
N ASP A 58 3.13 5.10 -16.36
CA ASP A 58 2.49 3.80 -16.51
C ASP A 58 2.97 2.84 -15.43
N MET A 59 2.03 2.25 -14.73
CA MET A 59 2.28 1.23 -13.70
C MET A 59 1.67 -0.09 -14.14
N ILE A 60 2.26 -1.18 -13.66
CA ILE A 60 1.72 -2.52 -13.90
C ILE A 60 0.88 -2.91 -12.69
N TYR A 61 -0.41 -3.16 -12.95
CA TYR A 61 -1.37 -3.63 -11.95
C TYR A 61 -1.88 -4.99 -12.41
N GLY A 62 -1.48 -6.04 -11.69
CA GLY A 62 -1.70 -7.40 -12.16
C GLY A 62 -0.92 -7.64 -13.43
N ARG A 63 -1.61 -7.87 -14.55
CA ARG A 63 -0.98 -8.07 -15.86
C ARG A 63 -1.23 -6.92 -16.83
N GLN A 64 -1.82 -5.83 -16.36
CA GLN A 64 -2.16 -4.70 -17.19
C GLN A 64 -1.33 -3.49 -16.83
N THR A 65 -0.92 -2.73 -17.84
CA THR A 65 -0.30 -1.43 -17.66
C THR A 65 -1.38 -0.43 -17.26
N TYR A 66 -1.05 0.41 -16.30
CA TYR A 66 -1.99 1.36 -15.74
C TYR A 66 -1.37 2.74 -15.65
N ASP A 67 -2.11 3.76 -16.11
CA ASP A 67 -1.68 5.16 -16.03
C ASP A 67 -2.10 5.73 -14.66
N TYR A 68 -1.14 5.91 -13.81
CA TYR A 68 -1.32 6.32 -12.42
C TYR A 68 -1.54 7.83 -12.34
N GLN A 69 -2.69 8.25 -11.87
CA GLN A 69 -3.06 9.66 -11.79
C GLN A 69 -3.32 10.12 -10.37
N GLU A 70 -3.31 11.43 -10.16
CA GLU A 70 -3.62 12.06 -8.88
C GLU A 70 -5.03 11.68 -8.41
N GLY A 71 -5.17 11.44 -7.11
CA GLY A 71 -6.45 11.04 -6.52
C GLY A 71 -6.86 9.61 -6.81
N THR A 72 -5.91 8.78 -7.20
CA THR A 72 -6.15 7.38 -7.53
C THR A 72 -5.87 6.47 -6.35
N LEU A 73 -6.77 5.52 -6.12
CA LEU A 73 -6.60 4.48 -5.11
C LEU A 73 -6.39 3.14 -5.79
N VAL A 74 -5.32 2.46 -5.41
CA VAL A 74 -5.03 1.11 -5.90
C VAL A 74 -5.03 0.16 -4.71
N CYS A 75 -5.81 -0.93 -4.82
CA CYS A 75 -5.93 -1.93 -3.76
C CYS A 75 -5.37 -3.25 -4.25
N LEU A 76 -4.47 -3.84 -3.48
CA LEU A 76 -3.81 -5.08 -3.82
C LEU A 76 -4.12 -6.14 -2.76
N ALA A 77 -4.48 -7.33 -3.21
CA ALA A 77 -4.59 -8.51 -2.35
C ALA A 77 -3.29 -9.32 -2.40
N PRO A 78 -3.05 -10.19 -1.41
CA PRO A 78 -1.89 -11.08 -1.49
C PRO A 78 -1.87 -11.88 -2.79
N GLY A 79 -0.70 -11.95 -3.40
CA GLY A 79 -0.47 -12.65 -4.66
C GLY A 79 -0.44 -11.77 -5.89
N GLN A 80 -0.77 -10.49 -5.77
CA GLN A 80 -0.77 -9.58 -6.91
C GLN A 80 0.60 -8.94 -7.10
N VAL A 81 0.93 -8.63 -8.35
CA VAL A 81 2.16 -7.93 -8.73
C VAL A 81 1.82 -6.49 -9.09
N PHE A 82 2.60 -5.57 -8.58
CA PHE A 82 2.41 -4.15 -8.83
C PHE A 82 3.77 -3.44 -8.90
N GLY A 83 3.83 -2.39 -9.68
CA GLY A 83 5.00 -1.55 -9.79
C GLY A 83 5.34 -1.23 -11.23
N ALA A 84 6.58 -0.81 -11.44
CA ALA A 84 7.10 -0.48 -12.76
C ALA A 84 8.49 -1.09 -12.91
N LYS A 85 8.90 -1.30 -14.15
CA LYS A 85 10.23 -1.80 -14.44
C LYS A 85 11.28 -0.81 -13.96
N ASP A 86 12.38 -1.34 -13.44
CA ASP A 86 13.51 -0.53 -13.03
C ASP A 86 14.19 0.07 -14.26
N ASP A 87 14.16 1.38 -14.37
CA ASP A 87 14.83 2.11 -15.45
C ASP A 87 16.13 2.78 -14.97
N GLY A 88 16.59 2.45 -13.78
CA GLY A 88 17.80 2.99 -13.18
C GLY A 88 17.67 4.38 -12.59
N GLN A 89 16.51 4.99 -12.68
CA GLN A 89 16.29 6.34 -12.16
C GLN A 89 15.65 6.32 -10.78
N LEU A 90 16.03 7.27 -9.94
CA LEU A 90 15.39 7.49 -8.66
C LEU A 90 14.21 8.42 -8.84
N ARG A 91 13.08 8.08 -8.21
CA ARG A 91 11.88 8.91 -8.24
C ARG A 91 11.34 9.11 -6.85
N GLN A 92 10.84 10.31 -6.59
CA GLN A 92 10.19 10.60 -5.32
C GLN A 92 8.74 10.11 -5.39
N PRO A 93 8.39 9.07 -4.62
CA PRO A 93 6.98 8.67 -4.55
C PRO A 93 6.17 9.73 -3.82
N LYS A 94 4.89 9.81 -4.14
CA LYS A 94 3.96 10.73 -3.49
C LYS A 94 2.67 10.03 -3.12
N GLY A 95 2.01 10.56 -2.08
CA GLY A 95 0.78 10.01 -1.58
C GLY A 95 1.00 9.18 -0.33
N TRP A 96 0.16 8.17 -0.16
CA TRP A 96 0.11 7.37 1.05
C TRP A 96 0.01 5.89 0.73
N ALA A 97 0.49 5.05 1.64
CA ALA A 97 0.30 3.62 1.57
C ALA A 97 -0.18 3.08 2.90
N LEU A 98 -1.10 2.13 2.83
CA LEU A 98 -1.50 1.30 3.97
C LEU A 98 -1.20 -0.14 3.57
N LEU A 99 -0.38 -0.82 4.37
CA LEU A 99 -0.10 -2.23 4.19
C LEU A 99 -0.52 -2.98 5.44
N PHE A 100 -1.15 -4.14 5.27
CA PHE A 100 -1.49 -4.96 6.42
C PHE A 100 -1.42 -6.44 6.05
N HIS A 101 -0.87 -7.20 6.99
CA HIS A 101 -0.75 -8.66 6.84
C HIS A 101 -2.11 -9.31 7.09
N PRO A 102 -2.43 -10.39 6.37
CA PRO A 102 -3.69 -11.12 6.62
C PRO A 102 -3.90 -11.53 8.08
N ASP A 103 -2.81 -11.79 8.81
CA ASP A 103 -2.90 -12.19 10.22
C ASP A 103 -3.50 -11.10 11.10
N LEU A 104 -3.42 -9.83 10.70
CA LEU A 104 -4.05 -8.74 11.43
C LEU A 104 -5.57 -8.93 11.51
N LEU A 105 -6.15 -9.48 10.46
CA LEU A 105 -7.60 -9.63 10.32
C LEU A 105 -8.11 -10.97 10.80
N ARG A 106 -7.22 -11.88 11.17
CA ARG A 106 -7.60 -13.23 11.56
C ARG A 106 -8.57 -13.19 12.75
N GLY A 107 -9.69 -13.87 12.60
CA GLY A 107 -10.72 -13.91 13.62
C GLY A 107 -11.65 -12.72 13.67
N THR A 108 -11.46 -11.73 12.80
CA THR A 108 -12.32 -10.56 12.74
C THR A 108 -13.40 -10.71 11.67
N GLN A 109 -14.46 -9.90 11.78
CA GLN A 109 -15.51 -9.86 10.77
C GLN A 109 -14.95 -9.41 9.43
N LEU A 110 -14.08 -8.41 9.44
CA LEU A 110 -13.43 -7.93 8.21
C LEU A 110 -12.63 -9.04 7.56
N GLY A 111 -11.88 -9.81 8.35
CA GLY A 111 -11.08 -10.92 7.83
C GLY A 111 -11.93 -11.99 7.16
N ARG A 112 -13.13 -12.22 7.68
CA ARG A 112 -14.07 -13.19 7.08
C ARG A 112 -14.65 -12.70 5.77
N ASN A 113 -14.80 -11.38 5.61
CA ASN A 113 -15.52 -10.79 4.48
C ASN A 113 -14.64 -10.16 3.43
N ILE A 114 -13.35 -9.99 3.70
CA ILE A 114 -12.47 -9.21 2.82
C ILE A 114 -12.38 -9.78 1.40
N ARG A 115 -12.51 -11.09 1.25
CA ARG A 115 -12.50 -11.75 -0.06
C ARG A 115 -13.68 -11.36 -0.93
N ASN A 116 -14.75 -10.88 -0.31
CA ASN A 116 -15.96 -10.47 -1.02
C ASN A 116 -15.87 -9.02 -1.53
N TYR A 117 -14.83 -8.29 -1.14
CA TYR A 117 -14.65 -6.92 -1.60
C TYR A 117 -14.03 -6.91 -2.98
N THR A 118 -14.80 -6.44 -3.95
CA THR A 118 -14.39 -6.49 -5.36
C THR A 118 -13.12 -5.71 -5.65
N PHE A 119 -12.85 -4.64 -4.91
CA PHE A 119 -11.66 -3.83 -5.15
C PHE A 119 -10.35 -4.52 -4.75
N PHE A 120 -10.42 -5.69 -4.08
CA PHE A 120 -9.26 -6.55 -3.87
C PHE A 120 -9.23 -7.76 -4.80
N SER A 121 -10.18 -7.86 -5.72
CA SER A 121 -10.27 -8.99 -6.63
C SER A 121 -9.32 -8.84 -7.82
N TYR A 122 -8.77 -9.97 -8.29
CA TYR A 122 -8.00 -9.98 -9.53
C TYR A 122 -8.81 -9.55 -10.75
N GLU A 123 -10.13 -9.62 -10.67
CA GLU A 123 -11.01 -9.21 -11.75
C GLU A 123 -11.12 -7.69 -11.86
N VAL A 124 -10.88 -6.99 -10.76
CA VAL A 124 -10.89 -5.53 -10.76
C VAL A 124 -9.48 -5.06 -11.06
N ARG A 125 -9.26 -4.66 -12.30
CA ARG A 125 -7.92 -4.28 -12.78
C ARG A 125 -7.76 -2.77 -12.98
N GLU A 126 -8.78 -2.03 -12.63
CA GLU A 126 -8.76 -0.59 -12.72
C GLU A 126 -8.67 0.02 -11.34
N ALA A 127 -7.83 1.03 -11.21
CA ALA A 127 -7.75 1.77 -9.98
C ALA A 127 -9.01 2.62 -9.80
N LEU A 128 -9.31 2.92 -8.56
CA LEU A 128 -10.45 3.74 -8.22
C LEU A 128 -10.07 5.21 -8.30
N HIS A 129 -10.87 5.99 -9.04
CA HIS A 129 -10.72 7.43 -9.08
C HIS A 129 -11.64 8.03 -8.04
N LEU A 130 -11.05 8.73 -7.07
CA LEU A 130 -11.78 9.24 -5.92
C LEU A 130 -12.28 10.65 -6.15
N SER A 131 -13.48 10.93 -5.67
CA SER A 131 -13.93 12.31 -5.50
C SER A 131 -13.11 12.98 -4.40
N GLU A 132 -13.15 14.31 -4.34
CA GLU A 132 -12.43 15.05 -3.30
C GLU A 132 -12.90 14.63 -1.89
N GLN A 133 -14.20 14.42 -1.72
CA GLN A 133 -14.73 14.00 -0.42
C GLN A 133 -14.27 12.59 -0.05
N GLU A 134 -14.27 11.66 -1.01
CA GLU A 134 -13.78 10.30 -0.78
C GLU A 134 -12.31 10.30 -0.43
N ARG A 135 -11.52 11.12 -1.12
CA ARG A 135 -10.10 11.27 -0.86
C ARG A 135 -9.85 11.74 0.58
N ARG A 136 -10.61 12.75 1.04
CA ARG A 136 -10.51 13.24 2.41
C ARG A 136 -10.87 12.19 3.44
N THR A 137 -11.91 11.42 3.19
CA THR A 137 -12.32 10.34 4.09
C THR A 137 -11.21 9.31 4.25
N ILE A 138 -10.58 8.92 3.14
CA ILE A 138 -9.49 7.97 3.19
C ILE A 138 -8.27 8.55 3.91
N LEU A 139 -7.93 9.82 3.63
CA LEU A 139 -6.84 10.48 4.33
C LEU A 139 -7.07 10.54 5.83
N ASP A 140 -8.29 10.85 6.26
CA ASP A 140 -8.63 10.86 7.68
C ASP A 140 -8.45 9.49 8.32
N CYS A 141 -8.85 8.42 7.63
CA CYS A 141 -8.64 7.06 8.11
C CYS A 141 -7.15 6.74 8.23
N LEU A 142 -6.35 7.10 7.23
CA LEU A 142 -4.91 6.88 7.25
C LEU A 142 -4.24 7.63 8.41
N HIS A 143 -4.62 8.88 8.61
CA HIS A 143 -4.11 9.67 9.74
C HIS A 143 -4.48 9.05 11.08
N ASN A 144 -5.69 8.55 11.21
CA ASN A 144 -6.14 7.91 12.46
C ASN A 144 -5.35 6.63 12.74
N ILE A 145 -5.16 5.79 11.72
CA ILE A 145 -4.37 4.56 11.87
C ILE A 145 -2.93 4.91 12.25
N ARG A 146 -2.34 5.87 11.56
CA ARG A 146 -0.97 6.30 11.85
C ARG A 146 -0.83 6.81 13.27
N HIS A 147 -1.80 7.60 13.71
CA HIS A 147 -1.81 8.12 15.09
C HIS A 147 -1.82 6.99 16.10
N GLU A 148 -2.67 5.98 15.89
CA GLU A 148 -2.72 4.82 16.77
C GLU A 148 -1.42 4.04 16.78
N LEU A 149 -0.78 3.86 15.63
CA LEU A 149 0.49 3.17 15.54
C LEU A 149 1.59 3.88 16.32
N GLN A 150 1.66 5.21 16.18
CA GLN A 150 2.64 6.01 16.92
C GLN A 150 2.38 6.00 18.41
N HIS A 151 1.11 6.05 18.79
CA HIS A 151 0.70 6.03 20.19
C HIS A 151 0.97 4.67 20.85
N ALA A 152 0.86 3.61 20.08
CA ALA A 152 1.10 2.25 20.52
C ALA A 152 2.53 2.04 21.04
N ILE A 153 3.50 2.67 20.40
CA ILE A 153 4.90 2.59 20.82
C ILE A 153 5.09 3.21 22.21
N ASP A 154 4.47 4.37 22.42
CA ASP A 154 4.63 5.13 23.66
C ASP A 154 4.00 4.45 24.87
N ARG A 155 3.03 3.57 24.65
CA ARG A 155 2.25 2.93 25.70
C ARG A 155 2.48 1.43 25.81
N HIS A 156 3.51 0.89 25.19
CA HIS A 156 3.68 -0.56 25.10
C HIS A 156 2.43 -1.24 24.54
N SER A 157 1.81 -0.64 23.59
CA SER A 157 0.48 -1.02 23.17
C SER A 157 0.42 -2.46 22.66
N ARG A 158 -0.35 -3.26 23.32
CA ARG A 158 -0.72 -4.61 22.89
C ARG A 158 -2.03 -4.61 22.12
N THR A 159 -2.69 -3.48 22.10
CA THR A 159 -3.98 -3.32 21.48
C THR A 159 -3.91 -2.21 20.46
N LEU A 160 -4.00 -2.59 19.23
CA LEU A 160 -4.15 -1.66 18.11
C LEU A 160 -5.47 -1.92 17.43
#